data_2d6ad1fc25046ac7cd17027980d8029c
#
_entry.id   2d6ad1fc25046ac7cd17027980d8029c
#
_cell.length_a   1.000
_cell.length_b   1.000
_cell.length_c   1.000
_cell.angle_alpha   90.00
_cell.angle_beta   90.00
_cell.angle_gamma   90.00
#
_symmetry.space_group_name_H-M   'P 1'
#
loop_
_entity.id
_entity.type
_entity.pdbx_description
1 polymer ?
#
loop_
_entity_poly.entity_id
_entity_poly.type
_entity_poly.pdbx_seq_one_letter_code
_entity_poly.pdbx_strand_id
1 'polypeptide(L)'
;MDTQEAALTDLYRKIRPADTATPEAGRNLLDSFYFNTKRYDLARVGRYKINRKLGLEKDVNDRSLSREDIIATIKYLVTLHAGEAKFPGKRDGQDVDLRVDVDDIDHFGNRRIRQVGELIQNQLRTGLSRMERVVRERMTTQDPEAITPQSLINIRPVNSTIKEFFGTSQLSQFMDQNNPLAGVTNKRRLSALGPGGLSRDRASMEVRDVHPSHFGRMCPIESPEGPNIGLIGSLATFGRINPFGFIETPYRKVVNGHVTDEVEYMTADRDAEHVIAQANQELDENGNFVKSQALARVGEEEAVDVPVSSVDYMDVSPRQMVSVGASLIPFLEHDEGHRALMGTNMQRQAVPLIQSERPLVGTGAEWRAAVDSGDVILAEKPGVVTYVSADIIRTMNDDGTTSSYKLAKFQRSNQTTCYNQVPLIHDGERVEAGTVLADGPATQKGEMALGKNLLIAFMPWNGYNYEDAVIISQRLVQDDTLSSIHIEEYEIDARETKLGAEEITRDLPNVGEDAVANLDERGIIRIGAEVEAGDILVGKVTPKGETELTPEERLLRAIFGEKSREVRDTSLREIGRASCRERVFRAV
;
A
#
# COMPACT_ATOMS: atom_id res chain seq x y z
N MET A 1 -49.84 -18.70 -11.08
CA MET A 1 -50.43 -17.60 -10.26
C MET A 1 -51.12 -16.68 -11.22
N ASP A 2 -52.40 -16.55 -11.08
CA ASP A 2 -53.19 -15.90 -12.12
C ASP A 2 -53.47 -14.42 -11.85
N THR A 3 -53.09 -13.92 -10.68
CA THR A 3 -53.27 -12.50 -10.31
C THR A 3 -52.01 -11.90 -9.65
N GLN A 4 -51.80 -10.59 -9.85
CA GLN A 4 -50.71 -9.87 -9.23
C GLN A 4 -50.74 -9.89 -7.71
N GLU A 5 -51.94 -9.87 -7.11
CA GLU A 5 -52.11 -9.90 -5.67
C GLU A 5 -51.72 -11.24 -5.06
N ALA A 6 -52.07 -12.34 -5.74
CA ALA A 6 -51.65 -13.68 -5.33
C ALA A 6 -50.14 -13.86 -5.40
N ALA A 7 -49.49 -13.29 -6.44
CA ALA A 7 -48.04 -13.32 -6.58
C ALA A 7 -47.33 -12.52 -5.48
N LEU A 8 -47.81 -11.31 -5.13
CA LEU A 8 -47.27 -10.49 -4.06
C LEU A 8 -47.41 -11.16 -2.69
N THR A 9 -48.55 -11.80 -2.43
CA THR A 9 -48.79 -12.52 -1.19
C THR A 9 -47.89 -13.75 -1.04
N ASP A 10 -47.71 -14.52 -2.12
CA ASP A 10 -46.83 -15.68 -2.12
C ASP A 10 -45.37 -15.30 -1.95
N LEU A 11 -44.92 -14.24 -2.64
CA LEU A 11 -43.57 -13.70 -2.50
C LEU A 11 -43.30 -13.22 -1.06
N TYR A 12 -44.25 -12.50 -0.45
CA TYR A 12 -44.14 -12.07 0.93
C TYR A 12 -44.01 -13.25 1.88
N ARG A 13 -44.85 -14.28 1.72
CA ARG A 13 -44.83 -15.49 2.54
C ARG A 13 -43.52 -16.27 2.42
N LYS A 14 -42.93 -16.31 1.22
CA LYS A 14 -41.62 -16.97 1.01
C LYS A 14 -40.44 -16.21 1.67
N ILE A 15 -40.49 -14.88 1.70
CA ILE A 15 -39.43 -14.05 2.30
C ILE A 15 -39.61 -13.94 3.83
N ARG A 16 -40.85 -13.84 4.30
CA ARG A 16 -41.20 -13.70 5.74
C ARG A 16 -42.32 -14.72 6.13
N PRO A 17 -41.97 -15.98 6.35
CA PRO A 17 -42.95 -17.02 6.61
C PRO A 17 -43.72 -16.87 7.93
N ALA A 18 -43.18 -16.08 8.89
CA ALA A 18 -43.79 -15.89 10.20
C ALA A 18 -44.82 -14.74 10.26
N ASP A 19 -44.88 -13.88 9.24
CA ASP A 19 -45.74 -12.70 9.23
C ASP A 19 -47.05 -12.95 8.43
N THR A 20 -48.10 -12.18 8.75
CA THR A 20 -49.32 -12.19 7.96
C THR A 20 -49.08 -11.60 6.57
N ALA A 21 -49.26 -12.43 5.54
CA ALA A 21 -49.04 -12.06 4.16
C ALA A 21 -50.24 -11.32 3.58
N THR A 22 -50.09 -10.03 3.27
CA THR A 22 -51.08 -9.22 2.52
C THR A 22 -50.46 -8.72 1.21
N PRO A 23 -51.25 -8.44 0.15
CA PRO A 23 -50.74 -7.92 -1.10
C PRO A 23 -50.03 -6.56 -0.92
N GLU A 24 -50.53 -5.71 -0.03
CA GLU A 24 -49.91 -4.42 0.30
C GLU A 24 -48.56 -4.57 1.01
N ALA A 25 -48.47 -5.49 1.97
CA ALA A 25 -47.22 -5.80 2.64
C ALA A 25 -46.18 -6.36 1.65
N GLY A 26 -46.60 -7.18 0.69
CA GLY A 26 -45.73 -7.66 -0.38
C GLY A 26 -45.21 -6.55 -1.29
N ARG A 27 -46.08 -5.62 -1.67
CA ARG A 27 -45.67 -4.44 -2.49
C ARG A 27 -44.68 -3.57 -1.72
N ASN A 28 -44.97 -3.20 -0.48
CA ASN A 28 -44.10 -2.40 0.37
C ASN A 28 -42.74 -3.06 0.62
N LEU A 29 -42.71 -4.39 0.71
CA LEU A 29 -41.49 -5.15 0.88
C LEU A 29 -40.61 -5.04 -0.40
N LEU A 30 -41.19 -5.24 -1.57
CA LEU A 30 -40.49 -5.09 -2.86
C LEU A 30 -39.97 -3.67 -3.08
N ASP A 31 -40.83 -2.67 -2.85
CA ASP A 31 -40.46 -1.28 -3.00
C ASP A 31 -39.32 -0.91 -2.04
N SER A 32 -39.37 -1.44 -0.82
CA SER A 32 -38.32 -1.22 0.17
C SER A 32 -37.00 -1.88 -0.20
N PHE A 33 -37.01 -3.10 -0.78
CA PHE A 33 -35.78 -3.83 -1.09
C PHE A 33 -35.08 -3.38 -2.37
N TYR A 34 -35.83 -3.02 -3.41
CA TYR A 34 -35.27 -2.81 -4.74
C TYR A 34 -35.38 -1.37 -5.26
N PHE A 35 -36.40 -0.62 -4.84
CA PHE A 35 -36.68 0.71 -5.41
C PHE A 35 -36.48 1.87 -4.43
N ASN A 36 -36.28 1.59 -3.14
CA ASN A 36 -36.05 2.63 -2.15
C ASN A 36 -34.57 2.97 -2.04
N THR A 37 -34.17 4.15 -2.55
CA THR A 37 -32.80 4.67 -2.52
C THR A 37 -32.17 4.80 -1.13
N LYS A 38 -33.00 4.84 -0.05
CA LYS A 38 -32.50 4.86 1.33
C LYS A 38 -32.04 3.49 1.84
N ARG A 39 -32.52 2.40 1.23
CA ARG A 39 -32.21 1.02 1.64
C ARG A 39 -31.37 0.26 0.65
N TYR A 40 -31.50 0.59 -0.63
CA TYR A 40 -30.77 -0.05 -1.72
C TYR A 40 -30.11 1.01 -2.60
N ASP A 41 -28.80 0.88 -2.80
CA ASP A 41 -28.01 1.76 -3.62
C ASP A 41 -27.08 0.90 -4.49
N LEU A 42 -27.29 0.92 -5.80
CA LEU A 42 -26.42 0.27 -6.79
C LEU A 42 -25.03 0.88 -6.84
N ALA A 43 -24.89 2.12 -6.36
CA ALA A 43 -23.79 2.99 -6.66
C ALA A 43 -23.56 3.17 -8.18
N ARG A 44 -22.64 4.05 -8.56
CA ARG A 44 -22.31 4.28 -9.98
C ARG A 44 -21.71 3.03 -10.65
N VAL A 45 -20.95 2.26 -9.88
CA VAL A 45 -20.30 1.04 -10.36
C VAL A 45 -21.32 -0.05 -10.72
N GLY A 46 -22.30 -0.29 -9.85
CA GLY A 46 -23.38 -1.26 -10.13
C GLY A 46 -24.18 -0.90 -11.36
N ARG A 47 -24.54 0.41 -11.52
CA ARG A 47 -25.24 0.88 -12.72
C ARG A 47 -24.39 0.70 -13.99
N TYR A 48 -23.11 1.06 -13.94
CA TYR A 48 -22.18 0.85 -15.06
C TYR A 48 -22.12 -0.64 -15.48
N LYS A 49 -21.98 -1.57 -14.51
CA LYS A 49 -21.91 -3.01 -14.81
C LYS A 49 -23.23 -3.57 -15.35
N ILE A 50 -24.38 -3.17 -14.81
CA ILE A 50 -25.69 -3.58 -15.31
C ILE A 50 -25.91 -3.08 -16.73
N ASN A 51 -25.64 -1.80 -17.00
CA ASN A 51 -25.77 -1.24 -18.32
C ASN A 51 -24.93 -2.02 -19.34
N ARG A 52 -23.66 -2.27 -18.99
CA ARG A 52 -22.74 -2.98 -19.89
C ARG A 52 -23.11 -4.44 -20.13
N LYS A 53 -23.47 -5.18 -19.06
CA LYS A 53 -23.82 -6.61 -19.15
C LYS A 53 -25.14 -6.87 -19.85
N LEU A 54 -26.13 -6.02 -19.61
CA LEU A 54 -27.49 -6.20 -20.14
C LEU A 54 -27.79 -5.30 -21.36
N GLY A 55 -26.81 -4.52 -21.84
CA GLY A 55 -27.00 -3.61 -22.97
C GLY A 55 -28.06 -2.53 -22.73
N LEU A 56 -28.02 -1.93 -21.54
CA LEU A 56 -28.92 -0.86 -21.14
C LEU A 56 -28.19 0.48 -21.17
N GLU A 57 -28.86 1.54 -21.67
CA GLU A 57 -28.28 2.89 -21.76
C GLU A 57 -28.94 3.83 -20.75
N LYS A 58 -28.83 3.52 -19.46
CA LYS A 58 -29.33 4.38 -18.38
C LYS A 58 -28.25 5.29 -17.85
N ASP A 59 -28.67 6.43 -17.28
CA ASP A 59 -27.74 7.34 -16.62
C ASP A 59 -26.98 6.62 -15.49
N VAL A 60 -25.66 6.76 -15.50
CA VAL A 60 -24.76 6.19 -14.48
C VAL A 60 -25.07 6.72 -13.07
N ASN A 61 -25.72 7.88 -12.98
CA ASN A 61 -26.13 8.47 -11.69
C ASN A 61 -27.46 7.90 -11.16
N ASP A 62 -28.19 7.10 -11.95
CA ASP A 62 -29.40 6.41 -11.48
C ASP A 62 -29.01 5.22 -10.60
N ARG A 63 -29.12 5.38 -9.28
CA ARG A 63 -28.67 4.44 -8.26
C ARG A 63 -29.71 3.41 -7.86
N SER A 64 -30.95 3.54 -8.31
CA SER A 64 -32.03 2.59 -8.01
C SER A 64 -32.20 1.56 -9.13
N LEU A 65 -32.64 0.37 -8.78
CA LEU A 65 -33.09 -0.60 -9.77
C LEU A 65 -34.40 -0.10 -10.42
N SER A 66 -34.58 -0.45 -11.67
CA SER A 66 -35.81 -0.23 -12.39
C SER A 66 -36.46 -1.56 -12.79
N ARG A 67 -37.73 -1.52 -13.22
CA ARG A 67 -38.41 -2.69 -13.73
C ARG A 67 -37.74 -3.27 -14.98
N GLU A 68 -37.19 -2.42 -15.82
CA GLU A 68 -36.45 -2.80 -17.03
C GLU A 68 -35.20 -3.60 -16.71
N ASP A 69 -34.43 -3.20 -15.66
CA ASP A 69 -33.24 -3.91 -15.21
C ASP A 69 -33.60 -5.36 -14.80
N ILE A 70 -34.69 -5.53 -14.06
CA ILE A 70 -35.17 -6.84 -13.61
C ILE A 70 -35.58 -7.70 -14.80
N ILE A 71 -36.35 -7.13 -15.73
CA ILE A 71 -36.83 -7.86 -16.94
C ILE A 71 -35.62 -8.24 -17.81
N ALA A 72 -34.68 -7.35 -18.04
CA ALA A 72 -33.47 -7.62 -18.81
C ALA A 72 -32.62 -8.72 -18.14
N THR A 73 -32.47 -8.68 -16.82
CA THR A 73 -31.77 -9.74 -16.06
C THR A 73 -32.44 -11.10 -16.23
N ILE A 74 -33.77 -11.16 -16.12
CA ILE A 74 -34.51 -12.42 -16.30
C ILE A 74 -34.35 -12.93 -17.74
N LYS A 75 -34.47 -12.07 -18.73
CA LYS A 75 -34.23 -12.42 -20.13
C LYS A 75 -32.84 -12.99 -20.34
N TYR A 76 -31.81 -12.30 -19.82
CA TYR A 76 -30.40 -12.76 -19.90
C TYR A 76 -30.22 -14.14 -19.28
N LEU A 77 -30.78 -14.39 -18.09
CA LEU A 77 -30.74 -15.71 -17.42
C LEU A 77 -31.42 -16.81 -18.23
N VAL A 78 -32.56 -16.50 -18.87
CA VAL A 78 -33.27 -17.47 -19.74
C VAL A 78 -32.43 -17.76 -20.99
N THR A 79 -31.85 -16.77 -21.62
CA THR A 79 -30.95 -16.91 -22.77
C THR A 79 -29.75 -17.77 -22.41
N LEU A 80 -29.10 -17.49 -21.26
CA LEU A 80 -28.00 -18.30 -20.75
C LEU A 80 -28.38 -19.75 -20.49
N HIS A 81 -29.56 -20.00 -19.89
CA HIS A 81 -30.07 -21.35 -19.65
C HIS A 81 -30.43 -22.10 -20.94
N ALA A 82 -30.87 -21.37 -21.96
CA ALA A 82 -31.17 -21.95 -23.29
C ALA A 82 -29.88 -22.29 -24.08
N GLY A 83 -28.69 -21.86 -23.62
CA GLY A 83 -27.41 -22.07 -24.30
C GLY A 83 -27.25 -21.19 -25.54
N GLU A 84 -27.98 -20.08 -25.64
CA GLU A 84 -27.82 -19.10 -26.72
C GLU A 84 -26.57 -18.25 -26.49
N ALA A 85 -25.74 -18.11 -27.53
CA ALA A 85 -24.47 -17.40 -27.42
C ALA A 85 -24.59 -15.85 -27.48
N LYS A 86 -25.78 -15.33 -27.86
CA LYS A 86 -25.99 -13.93 -28.13
C LYS A 86 -27.23 -13.38 -27.45
N PHE A 87 -27.13 -12.18 -26.92
CA PHE A 87 -28.19 -11.42 -26.28
C PHE A 87 -28.33 -10.04 -26.94
N PRO A 88 -29.52 -9.65 -27.41
CA PRO A 88 -29.69 -8.33 -28.03
C PRO A 88 -29.64 -7.24 -26.98
N GLY A 89 -28.76 -6.28 -27.18
CA GLY A 89 -28.57 -5.12 -26.32
C GLY A 89 -28.22 -3.86 -27.11
N LYS A 90 -27.99 -2.75 -26.40
CA LYS A 90 -27.54 -1.49 -26.98
C LYS A 90 -26.21 -1.07 -26.41
N ARG A 91 -25.34 -0.51 -27.26
CA ARG A 91 -24.10 0.18 -26.87
C ARG A 91 -23.93 1.42 -27.73
N ASP A 92 -23.75 2.56 -27.11
CA ASP A 92 -23.53 3.87 -27.77
C ASP A 92 -24.59 4.19 -28.83
N GLY A 93 -25.86 3.88 -28.54
CA GLY A 93 -27.01 4.12 -29.43
C GLY A 93 -27.16 3.11 -30.56
N GLN A 94 -26.29 2.10 -30.65
CA GLN A 94 -26.35 1.04 -31.66
C GLN A 94 -26.85 -0.28 -31.07
N ASP A 95 -27.66 -1.00 -31.84
CA ASP A 95 -28.07 -2.35 -31.48
C ASP A 95 -26.88 -3.32 -31.69
N VAL A 96 -26.46 -4.01 -30.63
CA VAL A 96 -25.31 -4.92 -30.62
C VAL A 96 -25.72 -6.26 -30.02
N ASP A 97 -25.23 -7.34 -30.62
CA ASP A 97 -25.32 -8.67 -30.05
C ASP A 97 -24.26 -8.85 -28.95
N LEU A 98 -24.66 -8.90 -27.70
CA LEU A 98 -23.81 -9.13 -26.56
C LEU A 98 -23.52 -10.61 -26.40
N ARG A 99 -22.30 -10.97 -26.06
CA ARG A 99 -21.91 -12.35 -25.72
C ARG A 99 -22.54 -12.76 -24.39
N VAL A 100 -23.13 -13.96 -24.36
CA VAL A 100 -23.75 -14.55 -23.18
C VAL A 100 -22.83 -15.61 -22.59
N ASP A 101 -22.26 -15.28 -21.43
CA ASP A 101 -21.38 -16.18 -20.69
C ASP A 101 -21.68 -16.16 -19.20
N VAL A 102 -21.27 -17.25 -18.53
CA VAL A 102 -21.23 -17.31 -17.07
C VAL A 102 -20.10 -16.40 -16.60
N ASP A 103 -20.37 -15.57 -15.58
CA ASP A 103 -19.37 -14.67 -15.04
C ASP A 103 -18.26 -15.44 -14.32
N ASP A 104 -17.01 -15.15 -14.67
CA ASP A 104 -15.85 -15.54 -13.89
C ASP A 104 -15.64 -14.54 -12.74
N ILE A 105 -15.62 -15.06 -11.50
CA ILE A 105 -15.48 -14.27 -10.27
C ILE A 105 -14.07 -13.70 -10.16
N ASP A 106 -13.06 -14.39 -10.66
CA ASP A 106 -11.66 -14.03 -10.52
C ASP A 106 -11.16 -13.09 -11.62
N HIS A 107 -11.94 -12.89 -12.67
CA HIS A 107 -11.65 -11.97 -13.76
C HIS A 107 -11.63 -10.51 -13.28
N PHE A 108 -10.60 -9.71 -13.63
CA PHE A 108 -10.48 -8.29 -13.22
C PHE A 108 -11.57 -7.37 -13.81
N GLY A 109 -12.31 -7.82 -14.77
CA GLY A 109 -13.56 -7.18 -15.19
C GLY A 109 -14.66 -7.22 -14.11
N ASN A 110 -14.60 -8.17 -13.17
CA ASN A 110 -15.56 -8.38 -12.08
C ASN A 110 -14.97 -8.08 -10.70
N ARG A 111 -13.64 -8.01 -10.57
CA ARG A 111 -12.92 -7.63 -9.34
C ARG A 111 -12.48 -6.18 -9.44
N ARG A 112 -13.04 -5.32 -8.61
CA ARG A 112 -12.65 -3.92 -8.55
C ARG A 112 -11.80 -3.62 -7.31
N ILE A 113 -11.04 -2.54 -7.39
CA ILE A 113 -10.21 -2.04 -6.29
C ILE A 113 -10.95 -0.92 -5.57
N ARG A 114 -10.97 -1.00 -4.24
CA ARG A 114 -11.41 0.10 -3.38
C ARG A 114 -10.18 0.89 -2.94
N GLN A 115 -10.07 2.11 -3.43
CA GLN A 115 -8.99 3.02 -3.07
C GLN A 115 -9.19 3.59 -1.66
N VAL A 116 -8.12 4.16 -1.09
CA VAL A 116 -8.12 4.78 0.25
C VAL A 116 -9.26 5.80 0.42
N GLY A 117 -9.50 6.63 -0.60
CA GLY A 117 -10.57 7.62 -0.59
C GLY A 117 -11.96 7.01 -0.38
N GLU A 118 -12.27 5.89 -1.05
CA GLU A 118 -13.53 5.17 -0.89
C GLU A 118 -13.66 4.57 0.51
N LEU A 119 -12.58 3.99 1.05
CA LEU A 119 -12.58 3.41 2.39
C LEU A 119 -12.84 4.47 3.46
N ILE A 120 -12.17 5.63 3.36
CA ILE A 120 -12.39 6.75 4.29
C ILE A 120 -13.80 7.32 4.13
N GLN A 121 -14.30 7.48 2.90
CA GLN A 121 -15.66 7.94 2.62
C GLN A 121 -16.71 7.04 3.30
N ASN A 122 -16.55 5.73 3.26
CA ASN A 122 -17.47 4.79 3.90
C ASN A 122 -17.45 4.93 5.42
N GLN A 123 -16.28 5.14 6.04
CA GLN A 123 -16.16 5.40 7.47
C GLN A 123 -16.78 6.74 7.86
N LEU A 124 -16.53 7.79 7.09
CA LEU A 124 -17.14 9.10 7.30
C LEU A 124 -18.67 9.02 7.21
N ARG A 125 -19.21 8.32 6.19
CA ARG A 125 -20.64 8.09 6.04
C ARG A 125 -21.25 7.39 7.27
N THR A 126 -20.57 6.37 7.80
CA THR A 126 -20.98 5.68 9.02
C THR A 126 -21.00 6.60 10.23
N GLY A 127 -19.94 7.41 10.40
CA GLY A 127 -19.84 8.41 11.47
C GLY A 127 -20.95 9.47 11.39
N LEU A 128 -21.21 10.00 10.18
CA LEU A 128 -22.28 10.97 9.93
C LEU A 128 -23.67 10.37 10.19
N SER A 129 -23.92 9.13 9.78
CA SER A 129 -25.21 8.45 10.06
C SER A 129 -25.44 8.22 11.56
N ARG A 130 -24.38 7.90 12.31
CA ARG A 130 -24.44 7.82 13.78
C ARG A 130 -24.74 9.19 14.39
N MET A 131 -24.09 10.24 13.90
CA MET A 131 -24.34 11.61 14.34
C MET A 131 -25.77 12.07 14.04
N GLU A 132 -26.27 11.81 12.82
CA GLU A 132 -27.65 12.11 12.41
C GLU A 132 -28.66 11.48 13.38
N ARG A 133 -28.46 10.21 13.74
CA ARG A 133 -29.34 9.50 14.69
C ARG A 133 -29.36 10.19 16.06
N VAL A 134 -28.20 10.58 16.58
CA VAL A 134 -28.10 11.29 17.86
C VAL A 134 -28.76 12.67 17.78
N VAL A 135 -28.56 13.40 16.67
CA VAL A 135 -29.21 14.70 16.45
C VAL A 135 -30.75 14.55 16.45
N ARG A 136 -31.26 13.56 15.72
CA ARG A 136 -32.70 13.26 15.62
C ARG A 136 -33.29 12.90 16.98
N GLU A 137 -32.60 12.09 17.77
CA GLU A 137 -33.00 11.75 19.15
C GLU A 137 -33.04 13.00 20.06
N ARG A 138 -32.01 13.84 20.00
CA ARG A 138 -31.96 15.08 20.77
C ARG A 138 -33.06 16.07 20.37
N MET A 139 -33.36 16.18 19.07
CA MET A 139 -34.46 17.03 18.59
C MET A 139 -35.84 16.61 19.12
N THR A 140 -36.04 15.31 19.41
CA THR A 140 -37.28 14.80 19.95
C THR A 140 -37.37 14.88 21.48
N THR A 141 -36.22 14.91 22.16
CA THR A 141 -36.16 14.86 23.66
C THR A 141 -35.87 16.19 24.31
N GLN A 142 -35.31 17.17 23.61
CA GLN A 142 -34.97 18.50 24.18
C GLN A 142 -36.07 19.52 23.95
N ASP A 143 -36.11 20.53 24.84
CA ASP A 143 -37.04 21.63 24.75
C ASP A 143 -36.76 22.48 23.48
N PRO A 144 -37.77 22.71 22.61
CA PRO A 144 -37.60 23.47 21.36
C PRO A 144 -37.02 24.88 21.55
N GLU A 145 -37.27 25.53 22.69
CA GLU A 145 -36.76 26.88 22.96
C GLU A 145 -35.27 26.93 23.31
N ALA A 146 -34.72 25.82 23.78
CA ALA A 146 -33.29 25.69 24.15
C ALA A 146 -32.40 25.10 23.08
N ILE A 147 -32.96 24.70 21.93
CA ILE A 147 -32.22 24.03 20.85
C ILE A 147 -31.31 25.01 20.11
N THR A 148 -30.01 24.72 20.10
CA THR A 148 -29.02 25.39 19.25
C THR A 148 -28.25 24.34 18.42
N PRO A 149 -27.68 24.70 17.24
CA PRO A 149 -26.88 23.78 16.46
C PRO A 149 -25.74 23.17 17.27
N GLN A 150 -25.13 23.92 18.18
CA GLN A 150 -24.02 23.45 19.02
C GLN A 150 -24.46 22.42 20.07
N SER A 151 -25.70 22.55 20.63
CA SER A 151 -26.24 21.57 21.58
C SER A 151 -26.67 20.26 20.92
N LEU A 152 -27.10 20.33 19.64
CA LEU A 152 -27.55 19.17 18.88
C LEU A 152 -26.39 18.36 18.27
N ILE A 153 -25.39 19.04 17.69
CA ILE A 153 -24.33 18.41 16.94
C ILE A 153 -23.24 17.89 17.87
N ASN A 154 -23.00 16.59 17.82
CA ASN A 154 -21.89 15.95 18.52
C ASN A 154 -20.94 15.32 17.48
N ILE A 155 -19.72 15.84 17.38
CA ILE A 155 -18.70 15.36 16.43
C ILE A 155 -17.98 14.09 16.88
N ARG A 156 -18.16 13.66 18.15
CA ARG A 156 -17.46 12.47 18.70
C ARG A 156 -17.68 11.19 17.88
N PRO A 157 -18.88 10.85 17.38
CA PRO A 157 -19.09 9.66 16.58
C PRO A 157 -18.29 9.66 15.28
N VAL A 158 -18.11 10.81 14.64
CA VAL A 158 -17.31 10.95 13.42
C VAL A 158 -15.83 10.77 13.74
N ASN A 159 -15.33 11.47 14.75
CA ASN A 159 -13.93 11.37 15.17
C ASN A 159 -13.57 9.95 15.63
N SER A 160 -14.46 9.29 16.39
CA SER A 160 -14.22 7.92 16.86
C SER A 160 -14.14 6.92 15.69
N THR A 161 -15.04 7.04 14.70
CA THR A 161 -15.06 6.14 13.54
C THR A 161 -13.80 6.28 12.68
N ILE A 162 -13.32 7.52 12.48
CA ILE A 162 -12.09 7.77 11.72
C ILE A 162 -10.86 7.27 12.49
N LYS A 163 -10.78 7.54 13.80
CA LYS A 163 -9.69 7.03 14.66
C LYS A 163 -9.68 5.51 14.73
N GLU A 164 -10.84 4.88 14.80
CA GLU A 164 -11.00 3.43 14.79
C GLU A 164 -10.45 2.84 13.46
N PHE A 165 -10.78 3.46 12.31
CA PHE A 165 -10.28 3.02 11.02
C PHE A 165 -8.74 3.05 10.95
N PHE A 166 -8.12 4.19 11.27
CA PHE A 166 -6.67 4.31 11.21
C PHE A 166 -5.93 3.50 12.29
N GLY A 167 -6.55 3.25 13.42
CA GLY A 167 -5.92 2.52 14.54
C GLY A 167 -6.11 1.01 14.52
N THR A 168 -7.22 0.50 13.98
CA THR A 168 -7.60 -0.92 14.10
C THR A 168 -7.91 -1.62 12.79
N SER A 169 -8.03 -0.89 11.66
CA SER A 169 -8.32 -1.52 10.37
C SER A 169 -7.14 -2.35 9.89
N GLN A 170 -7.42 -3.55 9.37
CA GLN A 170 -6.44 -4.42 8.74
C GLN A 170 -5.78 -3.79 7.50
N LEU A 171 -6.47 -2.85 6.84
CA LEU A 171 -5.96 -2.16 5.65
C LEU A 171 -5.12 -0.92 5.97
N SER A 172 -5.24 -0.39 7.20
CA SER A 172 -4.36 0.66 7.71
C SER A 172 -3.14 0.00 8.34
N GLN A 173 -2.02 0.04 7.64
CA GLN A 173 -0.79 -0.65 8.02
C GLN A 173 0.34 0.35 8.29
N PHE A 174 1.30 -0.06 9.10
CA PHE A 174 2.52 0.68 9.31
C PHE A 174 3.32 0.72 8.00
N MET A 175 3.71 1.92 7.56
CA MET A 175 4.39 2.08 6.28
C MET A 175 5.77 1.46 6.31
N ASP A 176 6.08 0.67 5.31
CA ASP A 176 7.39 0.09 5.09
C ASP A 176 8.34 1.17 4.54
N GLN A 177 9.38 1.50 5.31
CA GLN A 177 10.32 2.60 5.03
C GLN A 177 11.78 2.15 5.10
N ASN A 178 12.08 0.87 4.88
CA ASN A 178 13.47 0.39 4.81
C ASN A 178 14.28 1.15 3.76
N ASN A 179 13.70 1.31 2.59
CA ASN A 179 14.28 2.00 1.45
C ASN A 179 13.16 2.64 0.59
N PRO A 180 13.48 3.50 -0.38
CA PRO A 180 12.48 4.12 -1.24
C PRO A 180 11.59 3.14 -1.99
N LEU A 181 12.14 2.02 -2.45
CA LEU A 181 11.39 0.97 -3.15
C LEU A 181 10.31 0.34 -2.25
N ALA A 182 10.63 0.05 -0.99
CA ALA A 182 9.68 -0.49 -0.02
C ALA A 182 8.48 0.45 0.16
N GLY A 183 8.72 1.76 0.24
CA GLY A 183 7.68 2.78 0.34
C GLY A 183 6.77 2.83 -0.89
N VAL A 184 7.34 2.80 -2.09
CA VAL A 184 6.57 2.79 -3.35
C VAL A 184 5.73 1.53 -3.46
N THR A 185 6.30 0.37 -3.21
CA THR A 185 5.61 -0.92 -3.30
C THR A 185 4.48 -1.02 -2.27
N ASN A 186 4.69 -0.53 -1.05
CA ASN A 186 3.65 -0.51 -0.01
C ASN A 186 2.41 0.30 -0.43
N LYS A 187 2.61 1.45 -1.09
CA LYS A 187 1.52 2.30 -1.61
C LYS A 187 0.78 1.68 -2.82
N ARG A 188 1.42 0.78 -3.56
CA ARG A 188 0.88 0.12 -4.77
C ARG A 188 0.37 -1.29 -4.50
N ARG A 189 0.24 -1.69 -3.24
CA ARG A 189 -0.17 -3.03 -2.83
C ARG A 189 -1.67 -3.24 -3.00
N LEU A 190 -2.04 -4.37 -3.58
CA LEU A 190 -3.41 -4.84 -3.76
C LEU A 190 -3.67 -6.00 -2.79
N SER A 191 -4.64 -5.87 -1.90
CA SER A 191 -5.01 -6.90 -0.94
C SER A 191 -6.41 -7.41 -1.19
N ALA A 192 -6.58 -8.74 -1.24
CA ALA A 192 -7.89 -9.38 -1.27
C ALA A 192 -8.51 -9.53 0.15
N LEU A 193 -7.72 -9.26 1.19
CA LEU A 193 -8.10 -9.39 2.60
C LEU A 193 -8.76 -8.11 3.13
N GLY A 194 -9.36 -8.21 4.30
CA GLY A 194 -9.89 -7.07 5.05
C GLY A 194 -11.40 -6.91 4.99
N PRO A 195 -11.95 -5.81 5.50
CA PRO A 195 -13.40 -5.59 5.57
C PRO A 195 -14.04 -5.59 4.18
N GLY A 196 -15.00 -6.49 3.97
CA GLY A 196 -15.66 -6.70 2.67
C GLY A 196 -14.84 -7.47 1.65
N GLY A 197 -13.68 -8.02 2.04
CA GLY A 197 -12.85 -8.93 1.27
C GLY A 197 -12.93 -10.37 1.80
N LEU A 198 -11.92 -11.17 1.44
CA LEU A 198 -11.81 -12.57 1.84
C LEU A 198 -11.16 -12.72 3.21
N SER A 199 -11.45 -13.83 3.91
CA SER A 199 -10.64 -14.30 5.04
C SER A 199 -9.64 -15.35 4.54
N ARG A 200 -8.45 -15.42 5.18
CA ARG A 200 -7.39 -16.39 4.80
C ARG A 200 -7.89 -17.81 4.74
N ASP A 201 -8.68 -18.22 5.73
CA ASP A 201 -9.15 -19.59 5.90
C ASP A 201 -10.24 -19.98 4.87
N ARG A 202 -10.91 -18.99 4.27
CA ARG A 202 -11.97 -19.17 3.29
C ARG A 202 -11.51 -18.93 1.85
N ALA A 203 -10.28 -18.48 1.65
CA ALA A 203 -9.72 -18.26 0.32
C ALA A 203 -9.38 -19.60 -0.33
N SER A 204 -10.07 -19.95 -1.41
CA SER A 204 -9.79 -21.13 -2.24
C SER A 204 -8.43 -20.99 -2.95
N MET A 205 -7.92 -22.09 -3.50
CA MET A 205 -6.70 -22.06 -4.32
C MET A 205 -6.90 -21.24 -5.59
N GLU A 206 -8.08 -21.30 -6.19
CA GLU A 206 -8.42 -20.59 -7.45
C GLU A 206 -8.23 -19.07 -7.33
N VAL A 207 -8.63 -18.46 -6.21
CA VAL A 207 -8.45 -17.02 -5.97
C VAL A 207 -6.96 -16.62 -5.85
N ARG A 208 -6.09 -17.58 -5.55
CA ARG A 208 -4.64 -17.38 -5.39
C ARG A 208 -3.85 -17.55 -6.69
N ASP A 209 -4.48 -18.11 -7.70
CA ASP A 209 -3.87 -18.36 -9.01
C ASP A 209 -3.67 -17.06 -9.80
N VAL A 210 -2.79 -17.12 -10.78
CA VAL A 210 -2.58 -16.05 -11.76
C VAL A 210 -3.60 -16.22 -12.89
N HIS A 211 -4.52 -15.28 -12.99
CA HIS A 211 -5.53 -15.26 -14.04
C HIS A 211 -5.01 -14.51 -15.29
N PRO A 212 -5.40 -14.88 -16.52
CA PRO A 212 -5.01 -14.15 -17.73
C PRO A 212 -5.34 -12.65 -17.70
N SER A 213 -6.44 -12.25 -17.07
CA SER A 213 -6.84 -10.84 -16.89
C SER A 213 -5.88 -10.03 -16.01
N HIS A 214 -4.91 -10.67 -15.33
CA HIS A 214 -3.90 -9.99 -14.52
C HIS A 214 -2.86 -9.26 -15.40
N PHE A 215 -2.74 -9.64 -16.67
CA PHE A 215 -1.77 -9.02 -17.57
C PHE A 215 -1.91 -7.49 -17.60
N GLY A 216 -0.79 -6.80 -17.37
CA GLY A 216 -0.74 -5.34 -17.32
C GLY A 216 -1.47 -4.68 -16.13
N ARG A 217 -2.07 -5.47 -15.22
CA ARG A 217 -2.85 -4.99 -14.07
C ARG A 217 -2.23 -5.37 -12.74
N MET A 218 -1.95 -6.64 -12.54
CA MET A 218 -1.35 -7.15 -11.31
C MET A 218 -0.12 -7.98 -11.65
N CYS A 219 1.00 -7.70 -11.00
CA CYS A 219 2.25 -8.42 -11.23
C CYS A 219 2.11 -9.88 -10.81
N PRO A 220 2.43 -10.85 -11.69
CA PRO A 220 2.35 -12.27 -11.35
C PRO A 220 3.51 -12.75 -10.46
N ILE A 221 4.59 -11.97 -10.37
CA ILE A 221 5.82 -12.34 -9.68
C ILE A 221 5.83 -11.79 -8.24
N GLU A 222 5.38 -10.55 -8.02
CA GLU A 222 5.43 -9.91 -6.72
C GLU A 222 4.25 -10.32 -5.85
N SER A 223 4.46 -11.30 -4.98
CA SER A 223 3.51 -11.78 -3.98
C SER A 223 4.27 -12.21 -2.72
N PRO A 224 3.67 -12.13 -1.52
CA PRO A 224 4.29 -12.65 -0.32
C PRO A 224 4.49 -14.17 -0.38
N GLU A 225 5.50 -14.67 0.28
CA GLU A 225 5.67 -16.09 0.58
C GLU A 225 4.85 -16.47 1.83
N GLY A 226 4.27 -17.67 1.83
CA GLY A 226 3.53 -18.19 2.98
C GLY A 226 2.00 -18.05 2.87
N PRO A 227 1.26 -17.86 3.97
CA PRO A 227 -0.20 -18.00 4.01
C PRO A 227 -0.97 -17.00 3.13
N ASN A 228 -0.36 -15.86 2.82
CA ASN A 228 -0.96 -14.79 2.03
C ASN A 228 -0.61 -14.84 0.54
N ILE A 229 0.05 -15.90 0.07
CA ILE A 229 0.41 -16.05 -1.35
C ILE A 229 -0.83 -15.93 -2.24
N GLY A 230 -0.72 -15.16 -3.30
CA GLY A 230 -1.82 -14.90 -4.25
C GLY A 230 -2.94 -13.98 -3.74
N LEU A 231 -3.06 -13.75 -2.43
CA LEU A 231 -4.07 -12.85 -1.85
C LEU A 231 -3.60 -11.40 -1.76
N ILE A 232 -2.29 -11.19 -1.78
CA ILE A 232 -1.66 -9.89 -1.78
C ILE A 232 -0.77 -9.82 -3.01
N GLY A 233 -0.93 -8.80 -3.81
CA GLY A 233 -0.13 -8.54 -5.00
C GLY A 233 0.20 -7.07 -5.13
N SER A 234 0.86 -6.71 -6.21
CA SER A 234 1.23 -5.34 -6.52
C SER A 234 0.69 -4.91 -7.87
N LEU A 235 0.29 -3.66 -7.97
CA LEU A 235 -0.15 -3.05 -9.22
C LEU A 235 1.00 -3.03 -10.22
N ALA A 236 0.75 -3.48 -11.46
CA ALA A 236 1.71 -3.43 -12.54
C ALA A 236 2.12 -1.97 -12.87
N THR A 237 3.31 -1.80 -13.45
CA THR A 237 3.91 -0.48 -13.70
C THR A 237 3.04 0.44 -14.54
N PHE A 238 2.38 -0.09 -15.58
CA PHE A 238 1.52 0.67 -16.48
C PHE A 238 0.04 0.66 -16.07
N GLY A 239 -0.34 -0.14 -15.07
CA GLY A 239 -1.70 -0.23 -14.58
C GLY A 239 -2.15 1.04 -13.90
N ARG A 240 -3.38 1.48 -14.18
CA ARG A 240 -4.05 2.58 -13.48
C ARG A 240 -5.46 2.17 -13.06
N ILE A 241 -6.01 2.82 -12.05
CA ILE A 241 -7.36 2.54 -11.55
C ILE A 241 -8.30 3.60 -12.09
N ASN A 242 -9.39 3.17 -12.75
CA ASN A 242 -10.39 4.06 -13.29
C ASN A 242 -11.36 4.60 -12.20
N PRO A 243 -12.23 5.58 -12.52
CA PRO A 243 -13.18 6.15 -11.55
C PRO A 243 -14.19 5.15 -10.97
N PHE A 244 -14.34 3.98 -11.58
CA PHE A 244 -15.20 2.89 -11.10
C PHE A 244 -14.45 1.87 -10.22
N GLY A 245 -13.12 1.97 -10.13
CA GLY A 245 -12.28 1.06 -9.35
C GLY A 245 -11.74 -0.13 -10.14
N PHE A 246 -11.94 -0.23 -11.45
CA PHE A 246 -11.34 -1.27 -12.28
C PHE A 246 -9.93 -0.87 -12.71
N ILE A 247 -9.04 -1.85 -12.80
CA ILE A 247 -7.68 -1.61 -13.28
C ILE A 247 -7.68 -1.62 -14.81
N GLU A 248 -7.12 -0.56 -15.38
CA GLU A 248 -6.93 -0.39 -16.82
C GLU A 248 -5.45 -0.50 -17.17
N THR A 249 -5.17 -1.02 -18.36
CA THR A 249 -3.83 -1.12 -18.92
C THR A 249 -3.79 -0.51 -20.32
N PRO A 250 -2.67 0.11 -20.75
CA PRO A 250 -2.59 0.77 -22.03
C PRO A 250 -2.30 -0.22 -23.16
N TYR A 251 -2.90 0.03 -24.33
CA TYR A 251 -2.65 -0.67 -25.58
C TYR A 251 -2.50 0.32 -26.73
N ARG A 252 -1.68 -0.01 -27.70
CA ARG A 252 -1.52 0.75 -28.94
C ARG A 252 -2.53 0.25 -29.97
N LYS A 253 -3.26 1.17 -30.59
CA LYS A 253 -4.26 0.82 -31.61
C LYS A 253 -3.61 0.41 -32.92
N VAL A 254 -4.12 -0.64 -33.53
CA VAL A 254 -3.68 -1.14 -34.84
C VAL A 254 -4.77 -0.87 -35.87
N VAL A 255 -4.40 -0.28 -37.00
CA VAL A 255 -5.32 -0.01 -38.10
C VAL A 255 -4.74 -0.58 -39.39
N ASN A 256 -5.41 -1.57 -39.97
CA ASN A 256 -4.99 -2.24 -41.20
C ASN A 256 -3.53 -2.76 -41.18
N GLY A 257 -3.10 -3.32 -40.04
CA GLY A 257 -1.73 -3.83 -39.87
C GLY A 257 -0.68 -2.76 -39.61
N HIS A 258 -1.08 -1.52 -39.39
CA HIS A 258 -0.21 -0.42 -38.96
C HIS A 258 -0.45 -0.10 -37.49
N VAL A 259 0.60 -0.11 -36.67
CA VAL A 259 0.57 0.24 -35.25
C VAL A 259 0.65 1.74 -35.10
N THR A 260 -0.39 2.36 -34.58
CA THR A 260 -0.46 3.81 -34.39
C THR A 260 0.19 4.24 -33.07
N ASP A 261 0.46 5.54 -32.92
CA ASP A 261 0.91 6.12 -31.64
C ASP A 261 -0.25 6.43 -30.69
N GLU A 262 -1.49 6.14 -31.10
CA GLU A 262 -2.66 6.30 -30.25
C GLU A 262 -2.68 5.20 -29.18
N VAL A 263 -2.65 5.61 -27.91
CA VAL A 263 -2.68 4.71 -26.75
C VAL A 263 -4.05 4.80 -26.08
N GLU A 264 -4.73 3.67 -25.99
CA GLU A 264 -6.02 3.55 -25.31
C GLU A 264 -5.87 2.69 -24.05
N TYR A 265 -6.43 3.17 -22.92
CA TYR A 265 -6.49 2.40 -21.68
C TYR A 265 -7.78 1.59 -21.65
N MET A 266 -7.64 0.29 -21.44
CA MET A 266 -8.78 -0.63 -21.42
C MET A 266 -8.88 -1.44 -20.14
N THR A 267 -10.13 -1.65 -19.70
CA THR A 267 -10.47 -2.60 -18.62
C THR A 267 -10.40 -4.03 -19.13
N ALA A 268 -10.29 -5.01 -18.23
CA ALA A 268 -10.13 -6.43 -18.58
C ALA A 268 -11.31 -7.01 -19.37
N ASP A 269 -12.52 -6.51 -19.12
CA ASP A 269 -13.72 -6.92 -19.85
C ASP A 269 -13.76 -6.35 -21.29
N ARG A 270 -13.06 -5.23 -21.55
CA ARG A 270 -12.94 -4.70 -22.91
C ARG A 270 -11.82 -5.35 -23.69
N ASP A 271 -10.67 -5.62 -23.07
CA ASP A 271 -9.55 -6.25 -23.77
C ASP A 271 -9.85 -7.69 -24.19
N ALA A 272 -10.69 -8.40 -23.42
CA ALA A 272 -11.15 -9.74 -23.79
C ALA A 272 -12.03 -9.78 -25.08
N GLU A 273 -12.56 -8.63 -25.52
CA GLU A 273 -13.36 -8.52 -26.76
C GLU A 273 -12.49 -8.31 -28.01
N HIS A 274 -11.16 -8.05 -27.85
CA HIS A 274 -10.25 -7.66 -28.93
C HIS A 274 -9.11 -8.64 -29.15
N VAL A 275 -8.53 -8.61 -30.33
CA VAL A 275 -7.32 -9.35 -30.69
C VAL A 275 -6.11 -8.45 -30.43
N ILE A 276 -5.26 -8.85 -29.48
CA ILE A 276 -4.16 -8.03 -28.99
C ILE A 276 -2.82 -8.70 -29.27
N ALA A 277 -2.01 -8.10 -30.15
CA ALA A 277 -0.68 -8.58 -30.48
C ALA A 277 0.32 -8.32 -29.35
N GLN A 278 1.26 -9.23 -29.15
CA GLN A 278 2.33 -9.07 -28.19
C GLN A 278 3.32 -7.97 -28.61
N ALA A 279 3.93 -7.28 -27.63
CA ALA A 279 4.87 -6.18 -27.85
C ALA A 279 6.20 -6.59 -28.52
N ASN A 280 6.52 -7.88 -28.59
CA ASN A 280 7.76 -8.41 -29.16
C ASN A 280 7.71 -8.62 -30.68
N GLN A 281 6.63 -8.21 -31.35
CA GLN A 281 6.52 -8.31 -32.80
C GLN A 281 7.48 -7.36 -33.52
N GLU A 282 8.08 -7.84 -34.60
CA GLU A 282 8.94 -7.02 -35.45
C GLU A 282 8.11 -6.05 -36.29
N LEU A 283 8.39 -4.75 -36.12
CA LEU A 283 7.79 -3.67 -36.88
C LEU A 283 8.82 -3.05 -37.84
N ASP A 284 8.38 -2.57 -38.98
CA ASP A 284 9.20 -1.77 -39.88
C ASP A 284 9.37 -0.32 -39.35
N GLU A 285 10.18 0.50 -40.02
CA GLU A 285 10.39 1.92 -39.69
C GLU A 285 9.10 2.75 -39.73
N ASN A 286 8.08 2.28 -40.43
CA ASN A 286 6.78 2.93 -40.57
C ASN A 286 5.74 2.39 -39.58
N GLY A 287 6.12 1.44 -38.70
CA GLY A 287 5.19 0.86 -37.72
C GLY A 287 4.26 -0.23 -38.26
N ASN A 288 4.57 -0.84 -39.42
CA ASN A 288 3.81 -1.97 -39.94
C ASN A 288 4.44 -3.29 -39.48
N PHE A 289 3.62 -4.33 -39.30
CA PHE A 289 4.14 -5.68 -39.04
C PHE A 289 4.94 -6.21 -40.20
N VAL A 290 6.14 -6.72 -39.96
CA VAL A 290 7.02 -7.32 -40.99
C VAL A 290 6.48 -8.67 -41.47
N LYS A 291 5.90 -9.46 -40.57
CA LYS A 291 5.33 -10.79 -40.83
C LYS A 291 3.84 -10.68 -41.16
N SER A 292 3.33 -11.61 -41.95
CA SER A 292 1.88 -11.72 -42.25
C SER A 292 1.04 -12.27 -41.10
N GLN A 293 1.68 -12.90 -40.12
CA GLN A 293 1.07 -13.41 -38.90
C GLN A 293 1.74 -12.79 -37.70
N ALA A 294 0.94 -12.53 -36.66
CA ALA A 294 1.38 -11.99 -35.38
C ALA A 294 0.90 -12.89 -34.24
N LEU A 295 1.75 -13.12 -33.26
CA LEU A 295 1.38 -13.80 -32.03
C LEU A 295 0.50 -12.86 -31.20
N ALA A 296 -0.75 -13.23 -31.00
CA ALA A 296 -1.75 -12.40 -30.32
C ALA A 296 -2.58 -13.20 -29.32
N ARG A 297 -3.10 -12.51 -28.33
CA ARG A 297 -4.11 -13.02 -27.40
C ARG A 297 -5.50 -12.77 -27.99
N VAL A 298 -6.36 -13.78 -27.92
CA VAL A 298 -7.73 -13.72 -28.35
C VAL A 298 -8.62 -14.05 -27.14
N GLY A 299 -9.18 -13.02 -26.52
CA GLY A 299 -9.93 -13.20 -25.28
C GLY A 299 -9.06 -13.70 -24.11
N GLU A 300 -9.48 -14.79 -23.48
CA GLU A 300 -8.80 -15.43 -22.34
C GLU A 300 -7.90 -16.59 -22.76
N GLU A 301 -7.85 -16.90 -24.05
CA GLU A 301 -7.08 -18.03 -24.59
C GLU A 301 -5.58 -17.73 -24.61
N GLU A 302 -4.78 -18.80 -24.73
CA GLU A 302 -3.33 -18.69 -24.93
C GLU A 302 -3.03 -17.92 -26.21
N ALA A 303 -1.83 -17.30 -26.25
CA ALA A 303 -1.40 -16.57 -27.43
C ALA A 303 -1.27 -17.50 -28.64
N VAL A 304 -1.93 -17.14 -29.72
CA VAL A 304 -1.96 -17.88 -30.98
C VAL A 304 -1.50 -17.01 -32.15
N ASP A 305 -0.99 -17.65 -33.19
CA ASP A 305 -0.63 -16.94 -34.43
C ASP A 305 -1.92 -16.58 -35.20
N VAL A 306 -2.17 -15.28 -35.35
CA VAL A 306 -3.30 -14.74 -36.09
C VAL A 306 -2.84 -13.91 -37.30
N PRO A 307 -3.65 -13.81 -38.38
CA PRO A 307 -3.38 -12.87 -39.46
C PRO A 307 -3.31 -11.43 -38.95
N VAL A 308 -2.34 -10.66 -39.38
CA VAL A 308 -2.17 -9.23 -39.00
C VAL A 308 -3.42 -8.39 -39.26
N SER A 309 -4.22 -8.76 -40.27
CA SER A 309 -5.47 -8.07 -40.61
C SER A 309 -6.57 -8.18 -39.53
N SER A 310 -6.45 -9.16 -38.64
CA SER A 310 -7.41 -9.37 -37.53
C SER A 310 -6.95 -8.75 -36.21
N VAL A 311 -5.77 -8.13 -36.17
CA VAL A 311 -5.21 -7.52 -34.96
C VAL A 311 -5.82 -6.13 -34.75
N ASP A 312 -6.44 -5.90 -33.58
CA ASP A 312 -7.06 -4.63 -33.22
C ASP A 312 -6.11 -3.74 -32.43
N TYR A 313 -5.32 -4.33 -31.53
CA TYR A 313 -4.40 -3.63 -30.63
C TYR A 313 -3.07 -4.38 -30.48
N MET A 314 -2.08 -3.68 -29.95
CA MET A 314 -0.78 -4.23 -29.61
C MET A 314 -0.38 -3.78 -28.20
N ASP A 315 0.29 -4.65 -27.45
CA ASP A 315 0.88 -4.31 -26.16
C ASP A 315 1.90 -3.16 -26.30
N VAL A 316 1.95 -2.26 -25.32
CA VAL A 316 2.89 -1.12 -25.34
C VAL A 316 4.32 -1.58 -25.12
N SER A 317 4.54 -2.47 -24.15
CA SER A 317 5.86 -2.97 -23.78
C SER A 317 5.76 -4.31 -23.04
N PRO A 318 6.76 -5.20 -23.15
CA PRO A 318 6.84 -6.41 -22.31
C PRO A 318 6.92 -6.12 -20.81
N ARG A 319 7.42 -4.94 -20.42
CA ARG A 319 7.49 -4.49 -19.01
C ARG A 319 6.12 -4.19 -18.39
N GLN A 320 5.09 -4.17 -19.20
CA GLN A 320 3.72 -3.84 -18.79
C GLN A 320 3.17 -4.79 -17.74
N MET A 321 3.58 -6.05 -17.71
CA MET A 321 3.05 -7.05 -16.79
C MET A 321 3.71 -7.04 -15.41
N VAL A 322 4.87 -6.42 -15.23
CA VAL A 322 5.63 -6.47 -13.98
C VAL A 322 5.38 -5.26 -13.09
N SER A 323 5.56 -5.44 -11.77
CA SER A 323 5.53 -4.35 -10.78
C SER A 323 6.84 -3.55 -10.80
N VAL A 324 6.88 -2.45 -10.03
CA VAL A 324 8.09 -1.64 -9.88
C VAL A 324 9.24 -2.46 -9.32
N GLY A 325 9.01 -3.29 -8.28
CA GLY A 325 10.05 -4.14 -7.70
C GLY A 325 10.61 -5.15 -8.69
N ALA A 326 9.75 -5.86 -9.41
CA ALA A 326 10.15 -6.84 -10.42
C ALA A 326 10.84 -6.19 -11.63
N SER A 327 10.48 -4.95 -11.98
CA SER A 327 11.08 -4.21 -13.10
C SER A 327 12.54 -3.82 -12.89
N LEU A 328 13.02 -3.86 -11.65
CA LEU A 328 14.42 -3.58 -11.30
C LEU A 328 15.35 -4.78 -11.43
N ILE A 329 14.83 -5.98 -11.65
CA ILE A 329 15.63 -7.20 -11.82
C ILE A 329 16.15 -7.27 -13.26
N PRO A 330 17.48 -7.17 -13.47
CA PRO A 330 18.05 -7.33 -14.79
C PRO A 330 17.96 -8.79 -15.23
N PHE A 331 17.73 -9.04 -16.53
CA PHE A 331 17.58 -10.38 -17.12
C PHE A 331 16.49 -11.23 -16.46
N LEU A 332 15.40 -10.60 -16.04
CA LEU A 332 14.27 -11.26 -15.37
C LEU A 332 13.72 -12.44 -16.19
N GLU A 333 13.72 -12.33 -17.51
CA GLU A 333 13.24 -13.35 -18.45
C GLU A 333 14.07 -14.65 -18.43
N HIS A 334 15.27 -14.62 -17.88
CA HIS A 334 16.15 -15.79 -17.74
C HIS A 334 16.07 -16.45 -16.36
N ASP A 335 15.36 -15.84 -15.43
CA ASP A 335 15.22 -16.33 -14.05
C ASP A 335 14.00 -17.24 -13.89
N GLU A 336 14.12 -18.20 -13.01
CA GLU A 336 12.99 -19.02 -12.59
C GLU A 336 12.04 -18.17 -11.73
N GLY A 337 10.70 -18.35 -11.94
CA GLY A 337 9.69 -17.51 -11.35
C GLY A 337 9.71 -17.41 -9.81
N HIS A 338 9.95 -18.52 -9.12
CA HIS A 338 10.05 -18.52 -7.65
C HIS A 338 11.26 -17.73 -7.15
N ARG A 339 12.40 -17.81 -7.86
CA ARG A 339 13.60 -17.03 -7.51
C ARG A 339 13.42 -15.55 -7.80
N ALA A 340 12.72 -15.20 -8.85
CA ALA A 340 12.35 -13.81 -9.16
C ALA A 340 11.42 -13.23 -8.07
N LEU A 341 10.45 -14.02 -7.57
CA LEU A 341 9.57 -13.64 -6.46
C LEU A 341 10.40 -13.37 -5.19
N MET A 342 11.29 -14.31 -4.82
CA MET A 342 12.17 -14.14 -3.66
C MET A 342 13.04 -12.89 -3.81
N GLY A 343 13.66 -12.68 -4.98
CA GLY A 343 14.48 -11.51 -5.27
C GLY A 343 13.71 -10.20 -5.16
N THR A 344 12.50 -10.13 -5.71
CA THR A 344 11.63 -8.96 -5.61
C THR A 344 11.28 -8.64 -4.16
N ASN A 345 10.95 -9.66 -3.37
CA ASN A 345 10.64 -9.49 -1.95
C ASN A 345 11.87 -9.03 -1.14
N MET A 346 13.06 -9.57 -1.44
CA MET A 346 14.30 -9.21 -0.75
C MET A 346 14.78 -7.79 -1.07
N GLN A 347 14.57 -7.26 -2.28
CA GLN A 347 14.88 -5.87 -2.61
C GLN A 347 14.20 -4.86 -1.66
N ARG A 348 12.98 -5.15 -1.23
CA ARG A 348 12.24 -4.30 -0.27
C ARG A 348 12.81 -4.29 1.13
N GLN A 349 13.61 -5.30 1.48
CA GLN A 349 14.25 -5.44 2.79
C GLN A 349 15.66 -4.87 2.83
N ALA A 350 16.17 -4.37 1.70
CA ALA A 350 17.51 -3.80 1.61
C ALA A 350 17.66 -2.58 2.52
N VAL A 351 18.69 -2.59 3.35
CA VAL A 351 19.01 -1.49 4.28
C VAL A 351 19.84 -0.43 3.55
N PRO A 352 19.56 0.88 3.69
CA PRO A 352 20.39 1.93 3.14
C PRO A 352 21.80 1.87 3.73
N LEU A 353 22.80 1.77 2.86
CA LEU A 353 24.21 1.77 3.26
C LEU A 353 24.72 3.20 3.43
N ILE A 354 25.82 3.38 4.16
CA ILE A 354 26.51 4.67 4.32
C ILE A 354 26.92 5.22 2.94
N GLN A 355 27.42 4.33 2.07
CA GLN A 355 27.75 4.65 0.69
C GLN A 355 27.12 3.57 -0.20
N SER A 356 25.95 3.83 -0.70
CA SER A 356 25.30 2.96 -1.70
C SER A 356 25.88 3.21 -3.09
N GLU A 357 25.76 2.22 -3.99
CA GLU A 357 26.21 2.32 -5.37
C GLU A 357 25.07 1.96 -6.31
N ARG A 358 24.93 2.74 -7.39
CA ARG A 358 24.02 2.39 -8.47
C ARG A 358 24.47 1.10 -9.15
N PRO A 359 23.54 0.26 -9.63
CA PRO A 359 23.90 -0.98 -10.30
C PRO A 359 24.64 -0.69 -11.60
N LEU A 360 25.69 -1.46 -11.87
CA LEU A 360 26.45 -1.39 -13.15
C LEU A 360 25.60 -1.89 -14.30
N VAL A 361 24.78 -2.92 -14.06
CA VAL A 361 23.80 -3.46 -15.01
C VAL A 361 22.40 -3.17 -14.46
N GLY A 362 21.67 -2.32 -15.15
CA GLY A 362 20.33 -1.90 -14.77
C GLY A 362 19.31 -2.12 -15.87
N THR A 363 18.05 -1.90 -15.55
CA THR A 363 16.91 -2.05 -16.45
C THR A 363 16.41 -0.72 -17.04
N GLY A 364 16.90 0.42 -16.52
CA GLY A 364 16.42 1.77 -16.83
C GLY A 364 15.21 2.20 -16.00
N ALA A 365 14.68 1.34 -15.12
CA ALA A 365 13.60 1.68 -14.21
C ALA A 365 14.09 2.34 -12.91
N GLU A 366 15.39 2.26 -12.62
CA GLU A 366 16.02 2.71 -11.38
C GLU A 366 15.81 4.20 -11.14
N TRP A 367 16.03 5.02 -12.16
CA TRP A 367 15.83 6.46 -12.08
C TRP A 367 14.37 6.81 -11.79
N ARG A 368 13.46 6.21 -12.54
CA ARG A 368 12.02 6.47 -12.38
C ARG A 368 11.53 6.06 -11.00
N ALA A 369 11.96 4.88 -10.53
CA ALA A 369 11.59 4.38 -9.21
C ALA A 369 12.10 5.30 -8.09
N ALA A 370 13.33 5.81 -8.20
CA ALA A 370 13.92 6.72 -7.22
C ALA A 370 13.19 8.08 -7.20
N VAL A 371 12.92 8.66 -8.37
CA VAL A 371 12.23 9.95 -8.48
C VAL A 371 10.79 9.87 -7.99
N ASP A 372 10.03 8.86 -8.42
CA ASP A 372 8.62 8.70 -8.06
C ASP A 372 8.43 8.29 -6.58
N SER A 373 9.47 7.82 -5.90
CA SER A 373 9.43 7.57 -4.45
C SER A 373 9.24 8.86 -3.63
N GLY A 374 9.73 9.99 -4.15
CA GLY A 374 9.74 11.28 -3.47
C GLY A 374 10.91 11.48 -2.51
N ASP A 375 11.84 10.50 -2.41
CA ASP A 375 13.01 10.59 -1.53
C ASP A 375 14.17 11.38 -2.16
N VAL A 376 14.16 11.49 -3.48
CA VAL A 376 15.09 12.33 -4.27
C VAL A 376 14.48 13.70 -4.47
N ILE A 377 15.24 14.76 -4.19
CA ILE A 377 14.79 16.13 -4.36
C ILE A 377 15.14 16.63 -5.76
N LEU A 378 14.12 17.08 -6.47
CA LEU A 378 14.23 17.63 -7.83
C LEU A 378 14.01 19.14 -7.83
N ALA A 379 14.65 19.83 -8.77
CA ALA A 379 14.34 21.22 -9.06
C ALA A 379 12.93 21.34 -9.67
N GLU A 380 12.07 22.15 -9.07
CA GLU A 380 10.73 22.41 -9.58
C GLU A 380 10.72 23.34 -10.80
N LYS A 381 11.67 24.28 -10.83
CA LYS A 381 11.79 25.30 -11.89
C LYS A 381 13.24 25.46 -12.34
N PRO A 382 13.46 25.90 -13.59
CA PRO A 382 14.80 26.23 -14.04
C PRO A 382 15.34 27.49 -13.33
N GLY A 383 16.63 27.52 -13.05
CA GLY A 383 17.26 28.63 -12.33
C GLY A 383 18.72 28.42 -12.01
N VAL A 384 19.25 29.21 -11.10
CA VAL A 384 20.63 29.14 -10.61
C VAL A 384 20.61 28.89 -9.10
N VAL A 385 21.46 27.97 -8.65
CA VAL A 385 21.66 27.67 -7.23
C VAL A 385 22.37 28.82 -6.56
N THR A 386 21.76 29.37 -5.52
CA THR A 386 22.31 30.55 -4.79
C THR A 386 22.90 30.19 -3.46
N TYR A 387 22.54 29.05 -2.89
CA TYR A 387 23.04 28.60 -1.60
C TYR A 387 22.84 27.08 -1.43
N VAL A 388 23.90 26.41 -0.99
CA VAL A 388 23.88 24.99 -0.64
C VAL A 388 24.42 24.76 0.75
N SER A 389 23.68 24.10 1.58
CA SER A 389 24.13 23.58 2.87
C SER A 389 23.66 22.14 3.08
N ALA A 390 24.09 21.50 4.15
CA ALA A 390 23.62 20.17 4.52
C ALA A 390 22.10 20.11 4.75
N ASP A 391 21.48 21.23 5.16
CA ASP A 391 20.08 21.27 5.57
C ASP A 391 19.15 21.93 4.54
N ILE A 392 19.67 22.84 3.72
CA ILE A 392 18.86 23.67 2.82
C ILE A 392 19.60 23.93 1.52
N ILE A 393 18.86 23.81 0.41
CA ILE A 393 19.26 24.28 -0.93
C ILE A 393 18.34 25.43 -1.31
N ARG A 394 18.88 26.51 -1.87
CA ARG A 394 18.11 27.64 -2.41
C ARG A 394 18.45 27.88 -3.87
N THR A 395 17.43 28.08 -4.68
CA THR A 395 17.57 28.39 -6.11
C THR A 395 16.89 29.73 -6.42
N MET A 396 17.52 30.55 -7.23
CA MET A 396 16.87 31.69 -7.86
C MET A 396 16.37 31.25 -9.23
N ASN A 397 15.07 31.18 -9.39
CA ASN A 397 14.43 30.73 -10.61
C ASN A 397 14.49 31.80 -11.70
N ASP A 398 14.41 31.42 -12.97
CA ASP A 398 14.44 32.34 -14.12
C ASP A 398 13.23 33.29 -14.13
N ASP A 399 12.14 32.96 -13.44
CA ASP A 399 10.97 33.83 -13.24
C ASP A 399 11.14 34.89 -12.12
N GLY A 400 12.33 34.96 -11.48
CA GLY A 400 12.65 35.86 -10.38
C GLY A 400 12.14 35.42 -9.02
N THR A 401 11.52 34.24 -8.91
CA THR A 401 11.12 33.65 -7.61
C THR A 401 12.28 32.86 -6.99
N THR A 402 12.31 32.77 -5.66
CA THR A 402 13.27 31.92 -4.93
C THR A 402 12.57 30.67 -4.44
N SER A 403 13.11 29.49 -4.78
CA SER A 403 12.70 28.21 -4.21
C SER A 403 13.65 27.79 -3.10
N SER A 404 13.12 27.16 -2.04
CA SER A 404 13.90 26.68 -0.90
C SER A 404 13.55 25.22 -0.61
N TYR A 405 14.53 24.35 -0.70
CA TYR A 405 14.39 22.90 -0.48
C TYR A 405 15.06 22.54 0.84
N LYS A 406 14.25 22.06 1.80
CA LYS A 406 14.75 21.60 3.10
C LYS A 406 15.11 20.12 3.00
N LEU A 407 16.32 19.75 3.40
CA LEU A 407 16.83 18.39 3.39
C LEU A 407 16.56 17.69 4.72
N ALA A 408 16.16 16.42 4.66
CA ALA A 408 16.05 15.57 5.84
C ALA A 408 17.44 15.07 6.24
N LYS A 409 17.78 15.21 7.51
CA LYS A 409 19.09 14.81 8.04
C LYS A 409 18.92 13.83 9.18
N PHE A 410 19.51 12.64 9.05
CA PHE A 410 19.61 11.61 10.10
C PHE A 410 18.29 11.37 10.84
N GLN A 411 17.19 11.22 10.09
CA GLN A 411 15.88 10.93 10.66
C GLN A 411 15.70 9.42 10.78
N ARG A 412 15.03 9.00 11.84
CA ARG A 412 14.64 7.61 12.04
C ARG A 412 13.48 7.24 11.12
N SER A 413 13.62 6.17 10.36
CA SER A 413 12.50 5.56 9.64
C SER A 413 11.69 4.63 10.56
N ASN A 414 10.55 4.16 10.08
CA ASN A 414 9.71 3.21 10.83
C ASN A 414 10.43 1.91 11.18
N GLN A 415 11.37 1.46 10.34
CA GLN A 415 12.19 0.27 10.54
C GLN A 415 13.58 0.59 11.14
N THR A 416 13.71 1.71 11.83
CA THR A 416 14.95 2.16 12.46
C THR A 416 16.12 2.48 11.51
N THR A 417 15.91 2.47 10.21
CA THR A 417 16.94 2.83 9.24
C THR A 417 17.16 4.36 9.19
N CYS A 418 18.33 4.77 8.74
CA CYS A 418 18.69 6.17 8.64
C CYS A 418 18.14 6.80 7.37
N TYR A 419 17.26 7.79 7.52
CA TYR A 419 16.78 8.64 6.44
C TYR A 419 17.61 9.91 6.39
N ASN A 420 18.47 10.02 5.38
CA ASN A 420 19.40 11.14 5.21
C ASN A 420 19.47 11.56 3.75
N GLN A 421 19.34 12.86 3.48
CA GLN A 421 19.45 13.43 2.14
C GLN A 421 20.79 14.18 2.00
N VAL A 422 21.45 13.99 0.86
CA VAL A 422 22.76 14.55 0.57
C VAL A 422 22.70 15.40 -0.69
N PRO A 423 23.07 16.70 -0.65
CA PRO A 423 23.09 17.56 -1.83
C PRO A 423 24.13 17.09 -2.84
N LEU A 424 23.80 17.15 -4.13
CA LEU A 424 24.68 16.78 -5.25
C LEU A 424 25.22 17.99 -6.00
N ILE A 425 24.57 19.14 -5.87
CA ILE A 425 24.84 20.37 -6.61
C ILE A 425 25.72 21.33 -5.82
N HIS A 426 26.34 22.28 -6.52
CA HIS A 426 27.19 23.31 -5.95
C HIS A 426 26.60 24.73 -6.13
N ASP A 427 27.08 25.67 -5.32
CA ASP A 427 26.68 27.07 -5.45
C ASP A 427 27.07 27.63 -6.83
N GLY A 428 26.15 28.37 -7.45
CA GLY A 428 26.32 28.95 -8.78
C GLY A 428 26.00 28.03 -9.94
N GLU A 429 25.66 26.77 -9.69
CA GLU A 429 25.30 25.81 -10.73
C GLU A 429 23.91 26.13 -11.33
N ARG A 430 23.79 26.01 -12.66
CA ARG A 430 22.51 26.16 -13.34
C ARG A 430 21.76 24.83 -13.34
N VAL A 431 20.49 24.88 -12.96
CA VAL A 431 19.61 23.72 -12.90
C VAL A 431 18.38 23.94 -13.78
N GLU A 432 17.91 22.85 -14.38
CA GLU A 432 16.65 22.80 -15.13
C GLU A 432 15.55 22.14 -14.29
N ALA A 433 14.31 22.33 -14.67
CA ALA A 433 13.20 21.61 -14.03
C ALA A 433 13.39 20.09 -14.17
N GLY A 434 13.33 19.37 -13.04
CA GLY A 434 13.58 17.91 -12.99
C GLY A 434 15.05 17.53 -12.75
N THR A 435 15.99 18.48 -12.66
CA THR A 435 17.37 18.19 -12.25
C THR A 435 17.41 17.70 -10.79
N VAL A 436 18.18 16.64 -10.51
CA VAL A 436 18.37 16.11 -9.16
C VAL A 436 19.23 17.07 -8.34
N LEU A 437 18.65 17.60 -7.27
CA LEU A 437 19.33 18.51 -6.33
C LEU A 437 19.98 17.76 -5.17
N ALA A 438 19.32 16.73 -4.66
CA ALA A 438 19.82 15.92 -3.55
C ALA A 438 19.37 14.47 -3.68
N ASP A 439 20.28 13.55 -3.35
CA ASP A 439 19.99 12.13 -3.20
C ASP A 439 19.35 11.83 -1.85
N GLY A 440 18.47 10.82 -1.84
CA GLY A 440 17.87 10.25 -0.64
C GLY A 440 18.60 8.99 -0.14
N PRO A 441 18.03 8.28 0.83
CA PRO A 441 18.56 6.99 1.27
C PRO A 441 18.53 5.98 0.13
N ALA A 442 19.52 5.10 0.05
CA ALA A 442 19.65 4.07 -0.99
C ALA A 442 19.47 4.60 -2.42
N THR A 443 19.96 5.81 -2.71
CA THR A 443 20.03 6.40 -4.05
C THR A 443 21.39 6.96 -4.34
N GLN A 444 21.79 6.98 -5.60
CA GLN A 444 23.02 7.58 -6.08
C GLN A 444 22.78 8.28 -7.42
N LYS A 445 23.02 9.59 -7.48
CA LYS A 445 22.82 10.44 -8.67
C LYS A 445 21.37 10.34 -9.23
N GLY A 446 20.39 10.24 -8.33
CA GLY A 446 18.99 10.10 -8.69
C GLY A 446 18.55 8.71 -9.14
N GLU A 447 19.43 7.72 -9.11
CA GLU A 447 19.09 6.33 -9.43
C GLU A 447 19.00 5.49 -8.15
N MET A 448 18.14 4.46 -8.16
CA MET A 448 18.02 3.52 -7.06
C MET A 448 19.32 2.74 -6.87
N ALA A 449 19.85 2.75 -5.64
CA ALA A 449 21.10 2.10 -5.26
C ALA A 449 20.88 1.30 -3.96
N LEU A 450 20.35 0.07 -4.11
CA LEU A 450 19.95 -0.76 -2.98
C LEU A 450 21.11 -1.49 -2.28
N GLY A 451 22.33 -1.38 -2.80
CA GLY A 451 23.48 -2.08 -2.24
C GLY A 451 24.80 -1.64 -2.86
N LYS A 452 25.71 -2.60 -3.04
CA LYS A 452 27.05 -2.44 -3.61
C LYS A 452 27.28 -3.40 -4.75
N ASN A 453 28.12 -3.00 -5.71
CA ASN A 453 28.60 -3.86 -6.77
C ASN A 453 29.78 -4.68 -6.24
N LEU A 454 29.60 -6.00 -6.10
CA LEU A 454 30.59 -6.90 -5.52
C LEU A 454 31.03 -7.94 -6.55
N LEU A 455 32.31 -8.34 -6.54
CA LEU A 455 32.79 -9.47 -7.30
C LEU A 455 32.39 -10.75 -6.55
N ILE A 456 31.63 -11.64 -7.23
CA ILE A 456 31.07 -12.86 -6.67
C ILE A 456 31.67 -14.07 -7.39
N ALA A 457 32.04 -15.10 -6.63
CA ALA A 457 32.37 -16.42 -7.15
C ALA A 457 31.25 -17.43 -6.84
N PHE A 458 30.73 -18.10 -7.86
CA PHE A 458 29.72 -19.15 -7.71
C PHE A 458 30.41 -20.52 -7.63
N MET A 459 30.63 -20.99 -6.40
CA MET A 459 31.25 -22.29 -6.14
C MET A 459 30.90 -22.80 -4.75
N PRO A 460 30.82 -24.12 -4.51
CA PRO A 460 30.76 -24.65 -3.16
C PRO A 460 32.09 -24.40 -2.42
N TRP A 461 32.03 -23.99 -1.17
CA TRP A 461 33.21 -23.72 -0.36
C TRP A 461 33.12 -24.40 1.00
N ASN A 462 33.66 -25.60 1.09
CA ASN A 462 33.72 -26.42 2.30
C ASN A 462 32.38 -26.56 3.10
N GLY A 463 31.24 -26.42 2.41
CA GLY A 463 29.90 -26.45 3.02
C GLY A 463 29.48 -25.20 3.79
N TYR A 464 30.34 -24.20 3.92
CA TYR A 464 29.98 -22.96 4.65
C TYR A 464 29.03 -22.04 3.90
N ASN A 465 28.81 -22.27 2.60
CA ASN A 465 27.82 -21.58 1.77
C ASN A 465 26.64 -22.48 1.39
N TYR A 466 26.32 -23.48 2.24
CA TYR A 466 25.17 -24.36 2.04
C TYR A 466 23.85 -23.59 2.14
N GLU A 467 22.92 -23.91 1.23
CA GLU A 467 21.65 -23.18 1.02
C GLU A 467 21.90 -21.70 0.66
N ASP A 468 21.29 -20.76 1.39
CA ASP A 468 21.39 -19.32 1.13
C ASP A 468 22.54 -18.64 1.91
N ALA A 469 23.45 -19.42 2.51
CA ALA A 469 24.61 -18.90 3.23
C ALA A 469 25.62 -18.26 2.25
N VAL A 470 26.20 -17.14 2.64
CA VAL A 470 27.19 -16.37 1.87
C VAL A 470 28.46 -16.18 2.69
N ILE A 471 29.60 -16.40 2.03
CA ILE A 471 30.92 -16.09 2.61
C ILE A 471 31.38 -14.75 2.07
N ILE A 472 31.70 -13.83 2.94
CA ILE A 472 32.20 -12.49 2.59
C ILE A 472 33.70 -12.37 2.85
N SER A 473 34.39 -11.54 2.06
CA SER A 473 35.79 -11.20 2.27
C SER A 473 35.95 -10.28 3.50
N GLN A 474 37.01 -10.48 4.29
CA GLN A 474 37.37 -9.60 5.41
C GLN A 474 37.55 -8.15 4.97
N ARG A 475 37.99 -7.91 3.73
CA ARG A 475 38.14 -6.56 3.16
C ARG A 475 36.84 -5.77 3.19
N LEU A 476 35.68 -6.38 2.94
CA LEU A 476 34.39 -5.71 2.98
C LEU A 476 34.06 -5.18 4.38
N VAL A 477 34.51 -5.87 5.41
CA VAL A 477 34.36 -5.44 6.82
C VAL A 477 35.36 -4.34 7.16
N GLN A 478 36.61 -4.46 6.69
CA GLN A 478 37.67 -3.46 6.95
C GLN A 478 37.38 -2.11 6.28
N ASP A 479 36.84 -2.13 5.06
CA ASP A 479 36.53 -0.94 4.26
C ASP A 479 35.13 -0.36 4.58
N ASP A 480 34.42 -0.90 5.58
CA ASP A 480 33.02 -0.51 5.93
C ASP A 480 32.05 -0.51 4.73
N THR A 481 32.27 -1.40 3.76
CA THR A 481 31.56 -1.40 2.47
C THR A 481 30.06 -1.64 2.62
N LEU A 482 29.67 -2.50 3.55
CA LEU A 482 28.28 -2.89 3.83
C LEU A 482 27.75 -2.29 5.14
N SER A 483 28.44 -1.29 5.69
CA SER A 483 28.04 -0.63 6.94
C SER A 483 26.80 0.22 6.75
N SER A 484 25.90 0.17 7.73
CA SER A 484 24.65 0.93 7.77
C SER A 484 24.47 1.61 9.12
N ILE A 485 23.64 2.65 9.13
CA ILE A 485 23.28 3.39 10.35
C ILE A 485 21.84 3.03 10.71
N HIS A 486 21.63 2.62 11.96
CA HIS A 486 20.32 2.40 12.54
C HIS A 486 20.10 3.41 13.65
N ILE A 487 18.92 4.02 13.72
CA ILE A 487 18.55 5.01 14.72
C ILE A 487 17.42 4.42 15.54
N GLU A 488 17.68 4.17 16.83
CA GLU A 488 16.69 3.70 17.78
C GLU A 488 16.25 4.86 18.68
N GLU A 489 15.01 4.81 19.13
CA GLU A 489 14.42 5.81 20.00
C GLU A 489 13.93 5.13 21.26
N TYR A 490 14.44 5.59 22.39
CA TYR A 490 14.06 5.11 23.71
C TYR A 490 13.33 6.21 24.46
N GLU A 491 12.16 5.90 24.97
CA GLU A 491 11.34 6.83 25.73
C GLU A 491 11.03 6.24 27.12
N ILE A 492 11.12 7.07 28.14
CA ILE A 492 10.79 6.69 29.51
C ILE A 492 10.04 7.82 30.21
N ASP A 493 8.95 7.45 30.89
CA ASP A 493 8.13 8.37 31.67
C ASP A 493 8.31 8.13 33.17
N ALA A 494 8.33 9.20 33.95
CA ALA A 494 8.18 9.14 35.41
C ALA A 494 6.70 9.31 35.76
N ARG A 495 6.11 8.31 36.42
CA ARG A 495 4.68 8.27 36.77
C ARG A 495 4.46 8.45 38.25
N GLU A 496 3.32 9.05 38.62
CA GLU A 496 2.86 9.01 40.01
C GLU A 496 2.30 7.62 40.32
N THR A 497 2.88 6.96 41.33
CA THR A 497 2.39 5.69 41.83
C THR A 497 1.69 5.90 43.19
N LYS A 498 0.91 4.90 43.65
CA LYS A 498 0.26 4.93 44.96
C LYS A 498 1.25 4.99 46.13
N LEU A 499 2.50 4.67 45.92
CA LEU A 499 3.58 4.65 46.91
C LEU A 499 4.47 5.90 46.84
N GLY A 500 4.25 6.79 45.90
CA GLY A 500 5.01 8.01 45.66
C GLY A 500 5.31 8.22 44.17
N ALA A 501 5.86 9.34 43.79
CA ALA A 501 6.26 9.64 42.43
C ALA A 501 7.55 8.89 42.06
N GLU A 502 7.62 8.39 40.81
CA GLU A 502 8.88 7.94 40.24
C GLU A 502 9.76 9.16 39.94
N GLU A 503 11.06 9.00 40.04
CA GLU A 503 12.02 10.11 39.82
C GLU A 503 13.11 9.67 38.83
N ILE A 504 13.43 10.58 37.90
CA ILE A 504 14.57 10.43 37.01
C ILE A 504 15.77 11.08 37.72
N THR A 505 16.79 10.27 38.02
CA THR A 505 17.95 10.71 38.81
C THR A 505 19.21 9.92 38.45
N ARG A 506 20.34 10.53 38.64
CA ARG A 506 21.66 9.88 38.55
C ARG A 506 21.95 9.01 39.79
N ASP A 507 21.34 9.31 40.92
CA ASP A 507 21.57 8.64 42.20
C ASP A 507 20.79 7.32 42.28
N LEU A 508 21.40 6.23 41.80
CA LEU A 508 20.81 4.91 41.70
C LEU A 508 21.28 4.00 42.81
N PRO A 509 20.38 3.21 43.45
CA PRO A 509 20.77 2.23 44.47
C PRO A 509 21.53 1.06 43.86
N ASN A 510 22.61 0.63 44.54
CA ASN A 510 23.39 -0.56 44.19
C ASN A 510 24.07 -0.50 42.79
N VAL A 511 24.37 0.69 42.29
CA VAL A 511 25.05 0.90 41.01
C VAL A 511 26.39 1.59 41.29
N GLY A 512 27.47 1.11 40.65
CA GLY A 512 28.82 1.69 40.77
C GLY A 512 28.94 3.03 40.04
N GLU A 513 29.85 3.88 40.46
CA GLU A 513 30.09 5.20 39.83
C GLU A 513 30.48 5.10 38.35
N ASP A 514 31.15 4.04 37.93
CA ASP A 514 31.55 3.81 36.55
C ASP A 514 30.33 3.64 35.62
N ALA A 515 29.28 2.95 36.08
CA ALA A 515 28.07 2.71 35.31
C ALA A 515 27.19 3.96 35.11
N VAL A 516 27.39 5.00 35.95
CA VAL A 516 26.67 6.27 35.86
C VAL A 516 27.58 7.41 35.34
N ALA A 517 28.81 7.10 34.93
CA ALA A 517 29.80 8.11 34.49
C ALA A 517 29.32 8.92 33.29
N ASN A 518 28.56 8.28 32.37
CA ASN A 518 28.02 8.90 31.17
C ASN A 518 26.68 9.64 31.39
N LEU A 519 26.09 9.57 32.59
CA LEU A 519 24.86 10.28 32.92
C LEU A 519 25.15 11.74 33.31
N ASP A 520 24.28 12.66 32.90
CA ASP A 520 24.28 14.04 33.37
C ASP A 520 23.68 14.16 34.78
N GLU A 521 23.62 15.40 35.30
CA GLU A 521 23.05 15.68 36.62
C GLU A 521 21.55 15.32 36.72
N ARG A 522 20.84 15.28 35.60
CA ARG A 522 19.42 14.89 35.53
C ARG A 522 19.22 13.38 35.48
N GLY A 523 20.28 12.60 35.33
CA GLY A 523 20.19 11.14 35.14
C GLY A 523 20.00 10.70 33.70
N ILE A 524 20.20 11.58 32.69
CA ILE A 524 20.07 11.29 31.26
C ILE A 524 21.49 11.17 30.69
N ILE A 525 21.68 10.23 29.77
CA ILE A 525 22.98 10.00 29.13
C ILE A 525 23.41 11.20 28.27
N ARG A 526 24.71 11.49 28.23
CA ARG A 526 25.28 12.60 27.48
C ARG A 526 25.32 12.31 25.97
N ILE A 527 25.11 13.36 25.18
CA ILE A 527 25.25 13.28 23.71
C ILE A 527 26.70 12.96 23.35
N GLY A 528 26.89 12.00 22.43
CA GLY A 528 28.20 11.55 21.97
C GLY A 528 28.83 10.44 22.82
N ALA A 529 28.21 10.03 23.94
CA ALA A 529 28.68 8.91 24.72
C ALA A 529 28.62 7.62 23.91
N GLU A 530 29.67 6.80 24.01
CA GLU A 530 29.67 5.42 23.54
C GLU A 530 28.87 4.58 24.52
N VAL A 531 28.04 3.68 23.99
CA VAL A 531 27.11 2.87 24.75
C VAL A 531 27.33 1.40 24.43
N GLU A 532 27.35 0.56 25.46
CA GLU A 532 27.45 -0.88 25.34
C GLU A 532 26.19 -1.54 25.91
N ALA A 533 25.99 -2.81 25.56
CA ALA A 533 24.84 -3.58 26.06
C ALA A 533 24.84 -3.62 27.59
N GLY A 534 23.76 -3.19 28.21
CA GLY A 534 23.57 -3.12 29.66
C GLY A 534 23.86 -1.74 30.27
N ASP A 535 24.40 -0.78 29.51
CA ASP A 535 24.61 0.58 29.97
C ASP A 535 23.30 1.31 30.27
N ILE A 536 23.35 2.22 31.24
CA ILE A 536 22.18 2.99 31.65
C ILE A 536 22.02 4.21 30.73
N LEU A 537 20.89 4.25 30.05
CA LEU A 537 20.52 5.39 29.19
C LEU A 537 19.82 6.49 30.00
N VAL A 538 18.92 6.11 30.88
CA VAL A 538 18.23 7.03 31.78
C VAL A 538 18.08 6.37 33.15
N GLY A 539 18.60 7.02 34.18
CA GLY A 539 18.46 6.57 35.57
C GLY A 539 17.07 6.88 36.10
N LYS A 540 16.32 5.88 36.53
CA LYS A 540 15.01 6.05 37.16
C LYS A 540 14.89 5.19 38.40
N VAL A 541 14.27 5.76 39.42
CA VAL A 541 13.96 5.07 40.67
C VAL A 541 12.46 5.07 40.93
N THR A 542 11.95 3.93 41.40
CA THR A 542 10.54 3.75 41.75
C THR A 542 10.43 3.43 43.26
N PRO A 543 9.51 4.08 44.01
CA PRO A 543 9.30 3.75 45.40
C PRO A 543 8.89 2.31 45.64
N LYS A 544 9.48 1.64 46.62
CA LYS A 544 9.16 0.26 47.04
C LYS A 544 8.03 0.23 48.06
N GLY A 545 7.11 -0.72 47.91
CA GLY A 545 6.16 -1.08 48.97
C GLY A 545 6.80 -1.92 50.06
N GLU A 546 6.27 -1.85 51.31
CA GLU A 546 6.77 -2.64 52.44
C GLU A 546 6.76 -4.16 52.21
N THR A 547 5.93 -4.66 51.31
CA THR A 547 5.81 -6.09 51.00
C THR A 547 6.86 -6.57 50.00
N GLU A 548 7.59 -5.70 49.33
CA GLU A 548 8.59 -6.03 48.29
C GLU A 548 10.03 -6.10 48.80
N LEU A 549 10.22 -5.86 50.11
CA LEU A 549 11.55 -5.95 50.72
C LEU A 549 12.01 -7.41 50.84
N THR A 550 13.21 -7.69 50.34
CA THR A 550 13.82 -9.00 50.56
C THR A 550 14.09 -9.27 52.06
N PRO A 551 14.18 -10.54 52.50
CA PRO A 551 14.52 -10.84 53.88
C PRO A 551 15.81 -10.19 54.37
N GLU A 552 16.79 -10.06 53.50
CA GLU A 552 18.09 -9.42 53.75
C GLU A 552 17.96 -7.91 53.93
N GLU A 553 17.17 -7.25 53.10
CA GLU A 553 16.87 -5.82 53.20
C GLU A 553 16.08 -5.48 54.47
N ARG A 554 15.14 -6.35 54.90
CA ARG A 554 14.44 -6.21 56.16
C ARG A 554 15.39 -6.31 57.36
N LEU A 555 16.36 -7.20 57.28
CA LEU A 555 17.37 -7.36 58.34
C LEU A 555 18.33 -6.19 58.40
N LEU A 556 18.79 -5.68 57.25
CA LEU A 556 19.61 -4.48 57.17
C LEU A 556 18.87 -3.23 57.68
N ARG A 557 17.58 -3.11 57.39
CA ARG A 557 16.73 -2.01 57.94
C ARG A 557 16.59 -2.10 59.46
N ALA A 558 16.48 -3.31 59.99
CA ALA A 558 16.40 -3.52 61.43
C ALA A 558 17.74 -3.24 62.18
N ILE A 559 18.86 -3.44 61.51
CA ILE A 559 20.21 -3.29 62.13
C ILE A 559 20.77 -1.88 61.95
N PHE A 560 20.59 -1.26 60.81
CA PHE A 560 21.23 0.02 60.43
C PHE A 560 20.29 1.24 60.39
N GLY A 561 19.03 1.05 60.75
CA GLY A 561 18.05 2.12 60.70
C GLY A 561 17.74 2.59 59.25
N GLU A 562 17.14 3.76 59.08
CA GLU A 562 16.57 4.30 57.79
C GLU A 562 17.52 4.44 56.61
N LYS A 563 18.70 3.83 56.57
CA LYS A 563 19.68 3.95 55.50
C LYS A 563 19.48 3.02 54.27
N SER A 564 18.53 2.07 54.31
CA SER A 564 18.18 1.35 53.09
C SER A 564 17.18 2.23 52.29
N ARG A 565 17.59 2.69 51.10
CA ARG A 565 16.71 3.50 50.26
C ARG A 565 15.43 2.74 49.95
N GLU A 566 14.30 3.39 50.19
CA GLU A 566 12.95 2.83 49.90
C GLU A 566 12.61 2.84 48.39
N VAL A 567 13.61 2.80 47.53
CA VAL A 567 13.48 2.90 46.08
C VAL A 567 14.13 1.73 45.37
N ARG A 568 13.54 1.32 44.26
CA ARG A 568 14.03 0.28 43.36
C ARG A 568 14.58 0.94 42.09
N ASP A 569 15.70 0.45 41.56
CA ASP A 569 16.23 0.82 40.26
C ASP A 569 15.30 0.29 39.16
N THR A 570 14.72 1.19 38.38
CA THR A 570 13.89 0.93 37.20
C THR A 570 14.44 1.68 35.99
N SER A 571 15.74 1.89 35.96
CA SER A 571 16.45 2.61 34.90
C SER A 571 16.28 1.93 33.53
N LEU A 572 16.24 2.74 32.51
CA LEU A 572 16.25 2.29 31.13
C LEU A 572 17.68 1.92 30.74
N ARG A 573 17.89 0.68 30.27
CA ARG A 573 19.20 0.17 29.88
C ARG A 573 19.22 -0.18 28.41
N GLU A 574 20.41 -0.05 27.83
CA GLU A 574 20.66 -0.46 26.45
C GLU A 574 20.61 -1.99 26.31
N ILE A 575 19.97 -2.45 25.23
CA ILE A 575 19.83 -3.89 24.92
C ILE A 575 20.81 -4.32 23.82
N GLY A 576 21.62 -3.42 23.30
CA GLY A 576 22.56 -3.51 22.19
C GLY A 576 22.96 -4.88 21.65
N ARG A 577 23.48 -4.89 20.43
CA ARG A 577 23.95 -6.09 19.74
C ARG A 577 25.49 -6.10 19.70
N ALA A 578 26.12 -7.25 19.80
CA ALA A 578 27.58 -7.41 19.82
C ALA A 578 28.32 -6.86 18.58
N SER A 579 27.64 -6.65 17.46
CA SER A 579 28.19 -6.13 16.21
C SER A 579 28.00 -4.61 16.00
N CYS A 580 27.33 -3.93 16.94
CA CYS A 580 27.03 -2.51 16.83
C CYS A 580 28.07 -1.66 17.55
N ARG A 581 28.36 -0.48 17.00
CA ARG A 581 29.04 0.62 17.67
C ARG A 581 27.98 1.68 17.94
N GLU A 582 27.59 1.82 19.20
CA GLU A 582 26.45 2.63 19.59
C GLU A 582 26.91 3.95 20.20
N ARG A 583 26.25 5.05 19.82
CA ARG A 583 26.51 6.37 20.37
C ARG A 583 25.21 7.14 20.55
N VAL A 584 25.13 7.93 21.59
CA VAL A 584 24.02 8.84 21.83
C VAL A 584 24.06 10.00 20.83
N PHE A 585 23.05 10.06 19.97
CA PHE A 585 22.90 11.10 18.95
C PHE A 585 22.14 12.32 19.47
N ARG A 586 21.10 12.10 20.28
CA ARG A 586 20.24 13.12 20.85
C ARG A 586 19.69 12.67 22.22
N ALA A 587 19.69 13.57 23.21
CA ALA A 587 19.03 13.41 24.48
C ALA A 587 18.16 14.64 24.76
N VAL A 588 16.93 14.44 25.26
CA VAL A 588 15.97 15.53 25.54
C VAL A 588 15.40 15.39 26.94
#